data_7fa6ca8454fea1473dbb42318d912062
#
_entry.id   7fa6ca8454fea1473dbb42318d912062
#
_cell.length_a   1.000
_cell.length_b   1.000
_cell.length_c   1.000
_cell.angle_alpha   90.00
_cell.angle_beta   90.00
_cell.angle_gamma   90.00
#
_symmetry.space_group_name_H-M   'P 1'
#
loop_
_entity.id
_entity.type
_entity.pdbx_description
1 polymer ?
#
loop_
_entity_poly.entity_id
_entity_poly.type
_entity_poly.pdbx_seq_one_letter_code
_entity_poly.pdbx_strand_id
1 'polypeptide(L)'
;MRIEIRLNGEAREIPGSLNIAQMLEHFEFPKDRVAVERNRAIVPKPQRESVSLGQDDEVEVVHFVGGGSGNDAPFVIAGRTFKSRLIVGTGKYSSNQVMAEAHRRSGTDMVTVAVRRIDLKAPKGESLLDYIDRERIMILPNTAACYNVEDAVRTARLGREAGLSNWVKLEVIGDERTLFPDTAALIEATKILVKDGFVVLPYTNDDLIVARRLIDAGAAAIMPLGAPIGSGMGIQNIASIRILRELITEVPLIVDAGVGTASDATIAMELGADGVLMNTAIAGATDPGAMAEAMNHAVRAGRLAYTAGRIQRKLYATASSPIEGKI
;
A
#
# COMPACT_ATOMS: atom_id res chain seq x y z
N MET A 1 -37.24 19.16 20.40
CA MET A 1 -37.68 17.84 20.83
C MET A 1 -36.58 16.87 20.48
N ARG A 2 -36.14 15.97 21.37
CA ARG A 2 -35.17 14.92 21.07
C ARG A 2 -35.93 13.62 20.87
N ILE A 3 -35.40 12.75 20.05
CA ILE A 3 -35.89 11.39 19.81
C ILE A 3 -34.77 10.40 20.06
N GLU A 4 -35.13 9.19 20.43
CA GLU A 4 -34.20 8.08 20.53
C GLU A 4 -34.27 7.23 19.26
N ILE A 5 -33.13 6.88 18.71
CA ILE A 5 -32.98 5.93 17.61
C ILE A 5 -31.99 4.82 18.00
N ARG A 6 -32.03 3.69 17.33
CA ARG A 6 -31.03 2.64 17.48
C ARG A 6 -30.06 2.70 16.31
N LEU A 7 -28.85 3.23 16.55
CA LEU A 7 -27.81 3.37 15.52
C LEU A 7 -26.77 2.25 15.68
N ASN A 8 -26.63 1.40 14.66
CA ASN A 8 -25.73 0.23 14.70
C ASN A 8 -25.91 -0.62 15.97
N GLY A 9 -27.16 -0.84 16.37
CA GLY A 9 -27.52 -1.62 17.53
C GLY A 9 -27.48 -0.88 18.88
N GLU A 10 -26.93 0.35 18.94
CA GLU A 10 -26.86 1.17 20.17
C GLU A 10 -27.93 2.25 20.20
N ALA A 11 -28.55 2.46 21.38
CA ALA A 11 -29.50 3.57 21.57
C ALA A 11 -28.75 4.92 21.55
N ARG A 12 -29.25 5.86 20.75
CA ARG A 12 -28.69 7.21 20.59
C ARG A 12 -29.80 8.28 20.60
N GLU A 13 -29.62 9.31 21.39
CA GLU A 13 -30.49 10.51 21.36
C GLU A 13 -30.05 11.47 20.26
N ILE A 14 -30.96 11.90 19.42
CA ILE A 14 -30.72 12.89 18.37
C ILE A 14 -31.81 13.98 18.36
N PRO A 15 -31.57 15.17 17.76
CA PRO A 15 -32.61 16.13 17.47
C PRO A 15 -33.70 15.52 16.56
N GLY A 16 -34.98 15.64 16.95
CA GLY A 16 -36.12 14.99 16.26
C GLY A 16 -36.47 15.54 14.88
N SER A 17 -35.65 16.44 14.33
CA SER A 17 -35.82 17.01 13.00
C SER A 17 -34.76 16.57 11.99
N LEU A 18 -33.88 15.65 12.38
CA LEU A 18 -32.81 15.22 11.49
C LEU A 18 -33.33 14.26 10.39
N ASN A 19 -32.86 14.48 9.17
CA ASN A 19 -32.93 13.48 8.11
C ASN A 19 -31.67 12.59 8.13
N ILE A 20 -31.65 11.55 7.31
CA ILE A 20 -30.51 10.61 7.22
C ILE A 20 -29.21 11.34 6.88
N ALA A 21 -29.21 12.32 5.97
CA ALA A 21 -28.00 13.05 5.60
C ALA A 21 -27.44 13.88 6.76
N GLN A 22 -28.31 14.52 7.52
CA GLN A 22 -27.95 15.31 8.70
C GLN A 22 -27.51 14.42 9.88
N MET A 23 -28.11 13.24 10.03
CA MET A 23 -27.68 12.24 11.03
C MET A 23 -26.26 11.74 10.72
N LEU A 24 -25.95 11.45 9.46
CA LEU A 24 -24.59 11.07 9.06
C LEU A 24 -23.57 12.16 9.41
N GLU A 25 -23.93 13.42 9.20
CA GLU A 25 -23.09 14.57 9.55
C GLU A 25 -22.93 14.74 11.06
N HIS A 26 -24.03 14.58 11.83
CA HIS A 26 -24.06 14.68 13.28
C HIS A 26 -23.14 13.65 13.98
N PHE A 27 -23.01 12.45 13.41
CA PHE A 27 -22.16 11.40 13.91
C PHE A 27 -20.83 11.27 13.12
N GLU A 28 -20.47 12.26 12.32
CA GLU A 28 -19.22 12.34 11.55
C GLU A 28 -18.98 11.15 10.60
N PHE A 29 -20.06 10.53 10.10
CA PHE A 29 -19.94 9.49 9.09
C PHE A 29 -19.60 10.09 7.72
N PRO A 30 -18.69 9.48 6.94
CA PRO A 30 -18.36 9.94 5.59
C PRO A 30 -19.55 9.69 4.66
N LYS A 31 -20.26 10.76 4.25
CA LYS A 31 -21.53 10.71 3.46
C LYS A 31 -21.44 9.86 2.20
N ASP A 32 -20.26 9.79 1.59
CA ASP A 32 -20.05 9.11 0.30
C ASP A 32 -19.61 7.64 0.43
N ARG A 33 -19.20 7.20 1.61
CA ARG A 33 -18.60 5.88 1.85
C ARG A 33 -19.43 4.98 2.76
N VAL A 34 -20.72 5.27 2.90
CA VAL A 34 -21.60 4.46 3.74
C VAL A 34 -22.85 4.02 2.98
N ALA A 35 -23.33 2.79 3.26
CA ALA A 35 -24.71 2.39 3.02
C ALA A 35 -25.51 2.68 4.29
N VAL A 36 -26.74 3.13 4.13
CA VAL A 36 -27.66 3.35 5.23
C VAL A 36 -28.88 2.48 5.03
N GLU A 37 -29.20 1.71 6.05
CA GLU A 37 -30.44 0.98 6.17
C GLU A 37 -31.28 1.61 7.30
N ARG A 38 -32.55 1.82 7.07
CA ARG A 38 -33.51 2.27 8.07
C ARG A 38 -34.64 1.25 8.13
N ASN A 39 -34.87 0.70 9.30
CA ASN A 39 -35.95 -0.27 9.53
C ASN A 39 -35.94 -1.42 8.52
N ARG A 40 -34.75 -1.97 8.25
CA ARG A 40 -34.48 -3.06 7.28
C ARG A 40 -34.69 -2.68 5.81
N ALA A 41 -34.81 -1.40 5.49
CA ALA A 41 -34.87 -0.91 4.13
C ALA A 41 -33.66 -0.03 3.80
N ILE A 42 -32.99 -0.30 2.68
CA ILE A 42 -31.86 0.51 2.23
C ILE A 42 -32.37 1.88 1.81
N VAL A 43 -31.71 2.94 2.31
CA VAL A 43 -31.98 4.33 1.90
C VAL A 43 -30.94 4.75 0.85
N PRO A 44 -31.35 4.85 -0.45
CA PRO A 44 -30.46 5.29 -1.51
C PRO A 44 -29.92 6.70 -1.29
N LYS A 45 -28.68 6.99 -1.74
CA LYS A 45 -28.05 8.31 -1.58
C LYS A 45 -28.97 9.50 -1.94
N PRO A 46 -29.67 9.50 -3.09
CA PRO A 46 -30.54 10.62 -3.46
C PRO A 46 -31.73 10.86 -2.51
N GLN A 47 -32.10 9.87 -1.72
CA GLN A 47 -33.25 9.94 -0.80
C GLN A 47 -32.87 10.34 0.63
N ARG A 48 -31.57 10.39 0.97
CA ARG A 48 -31.10 10.65 2.34
C ARG A 48 -31.48 12.02 2.88
N GLU A 49 -31.63 13.02 2.02
CA GLU A 49 -32.08 14.37 2.40
C GLU A 49 -33.58 14.45 2.63
N SER A 50 -34.37 13.55 2.02
CA SER A 50 -35.84 13.53 2.11
C SER A 50 -36.37 12.58 3.18
N VAL A 51 -35.56 11.64 3.66
CA VAL A 51 -35.97 10.65 4.67
C VAL A 51 -35.64 11.17 6.06
N SER A 52 -36.68 11.60 6.79
CA SER A 52 -36.58 12.06 8.19
C SER A 52 -36.60 10.87 9.15
N LEU A 53 -35.86 11.00 10.26
CA LEU A 53 -35.82 10.02 11.33
C LEU A 53 -36.97 10.22 12.31
N GLY A 54 -37.52 9.13 12.80
CA GLY A 54 -38.55 9.06 13.81
C GLY A 54 -38.08 8.39 15.11
N GLN A 55 -38.95 8.51 16.14
CA GLN A 55 -38.73 7.80 17.42
C GLN A 55 -38.66 6.28 17.15
N ASP A 56 -37.70 5.61 17.80
CA ASP A 56 -37.46 4.16 17.75
C ASP A 56 -37.04 3.62 16.36
N ASP A 57 -36.58 4.50 15.43
CA ASP A 57 -36.02 4.03 14.16
C ASP A 57 -34.75 3.20 14.39
N GLU A 58 -34.68 2.05 13.74
CA GLU A 58 -33.44 1.26 13.64
C GLU A 58 -32.66 1.72 12.41
N VAL A 59 -31.46 2.25 12.62
CA VAL A 59 -30.60 2.73 11.54
C VAL A 59 -29.29 1.99 11.59
N GLU A 60 -28.96 1.29 10.50
CA GLU A 60 -27.66 0.69 10.30
C GLU A 60 -26.85 1.49 9.29
N VAL A 61 -25.66 1.94 9.71
CA VAL A 61 -24.69 2.62 8.86
C VAL A 61 -23.51 1.70 8.65
N VAL A 62 -23.45 1.13 7.46
CA VAL A 62 -22.36 0.23 7.08
C VAL A 62 -21.33 1.01 6.28
N HIS A 63 -20.12 1.09 6.82
CA HIS A 63 -19.00 1.62 6.05
C HIS A 63 -18.67 0.67 4.90
N PHE A 64 -18.57 1.20 3.70
CA PHE A 64 -17.94 0.47 2.62
C PHE A 64 -16.45 0.38 2.91
N VAL A 65 -16.03 -0.67 3.58
CA VAL A 65 -14.63 -1.07 3.67
C VAL A 65 -14.27 -1.71 2.34
N GLY A 66 -13.87 -0.89 1.40
CA GLY A 66 -13.46 -1.38 0.08
C GLY A 66 -13.72 -0.36 -1.00
N GLY A 67 -12.69 0.24 -1.48
CA GLY A 67 -12.42 0.84 -2.74
C GLY A 67 -13.54 1.42 -3.58
N GLY A 68 -13.32 2.62 -4.02
CA GLY A 68 -13.99 3.15 -5.17
C GLY A 68 -14.60 4.53 -5.00
N SER A 69 -13.77 5.54 -4.84
CA SER A 69 -14.04 6.78 -5.56
C SER A 69 -13.63 6.50 -7.00
N GLY A 70 -14.51 6.60 -7.99
CA GLY A 70 -14.25 6.24 -9.38
C GLY A 70 -13.10 7.00 -10.09
N ASN A 71 -12.27 7.73 -9.36
CA ASN A 71 -11.03 8.34 -9.80
C ASN A 71 -9.87 7.68 -9.05
N ASP A 72 -8.97 7.03 -9.81
CA ASP A 72 -7.71 6.53 -9.26
C ASP A 72 -6.84 7.72 -8.83
N ALA A 73 -6.63 7.88 -7.52
CA ALA A 73 -5.75 8.91 -7.00
C ALA A 73 -4.31 8.66 -7.51
N PRO A 74 -3.58 9.72 -7.88
CA PRO A 74 -2.19 9.59 -8.31
C PRO A 74 -1.35 8.94 -7.20
N PHE A 75 -0.33 8.16 -7.60
CA PHE A 75 0.62 7.61 -6.66
C PHE A 75 1.68 8.66 -6.34
N VAL A 76 1.58 9.25 -5.16
CA VAL A 76 2.43 10.36 -4.72
C VAL A 76 3.18 9.96 -3.46
N ILE A 77 4.51 10.13 -3.45
CA ILE A 77 5.38 9.96 -2.28
C ILE A 77 6.17 11.26 -2.09
N ALA A 78 6.14 11.84 -0.91
CA ALA A 78 6.85 13.09 -0.60
C ALA A 78 6.69 14.18 -1.69
N GLY A 79 5.47 14.37 -2.20
CA GLY A 79 5.14 15.38 -3.22
C GLY A 79 5.54 15.01 -4.66
N ARG A 80 6.22 13.88 -4.88
CA ARG A 80 6.56 13.39 -6.21
C ARG A 80 5.53 12.38 -6.71
N THR A 81 5.02 12.60 -7.91
CA THR A 81 4.07 11.68 -8.57
C THR A 81 4.81 10.62 -9.38
N PHE A 82 4.36 9.38 -9.25
CA PHE A 82 4.83 8.22 -10.00
C PHE A 82 3.70 7.67 -10.87
N LYS A 83 4.04 7.24 -12.09
CA LYS A 83 3.07 6.62 -13.01
C LYS A 83 2.86 5.15 -12.72
N SER A 84 3.91 4.48 -12.24
CA SER A 84 3.89 3.07 -11.86
C SER A 84 3.73 2.91 -10.36
N ARG A 85 2.83 2.00 -9.94
CA ARG A 85 2.68 1.56 -8.54
C ARG A 85 3.56 0.34 -8.23
N LEU A 86 4.33 -0.14 -9.23
CA LEU A 86 5.29 -1.21 -9.10
C LEU A 86 6.69 -0.64 -8.94
N ILE A 87 7.36 -1.00 -7.84
CA ILE A 87 8.77 -0.70 -7.56
C ILE A 87 9.55 -2.00 -7.67
N VAL A 88 10.68 -1.99 -8.36
CA VAL A 88 11.47 -3.19 -8.64
C VAL A 88 12.87 -3.09 -8.06
N GLY A 89 13.41 -4.20 -7.57
CA GLY A 89 14.80 -4.27 -7.14
C GLY A 89 15.77 -4.54 -8.29
N THR A 90 17.06 -4.42 -7.99
CA THR A 90 18.16 -4.62 -8.95
C THR A 90 19.01 -5.86 -8.67
N GLY A 91 18.69 -6.61 -7.62
CA GLY A 91 19.52 -7.75 -7.19
C GLY A 91 19.12 -9.07 -7.83
N LYS A 92 20.07 -10.03 -7.83
CA LYS A 92 19.87 -11.45 -8.19
C LYS A 92 19.53 -11.75 -9.66
N TYR A 93 19.54 -10.80 -10.56
CA TYR A 93 19.45 -11.09 -11.99
C TYR A 93 20.70 -11.80 -12.51
N SER A 94 20.54 -12.64 -13.53
CA SER A 94 21.66 -13.38 -14.14
C SER A 94 22.67 -12.46 -14.86
N SER A 95 22.22 -11.29 -15.31
CA SER A 95 23.05 -10.24 -15.90
C SER A 95 22.37 -8.86 -15.79
N ASN A 96 23.16 -7.80 -15.98
CA ASN A 96 22.65 -6.43 -16.01
C ASN A 96 21.71 -6.21 -17.21
N GLN A 97 21.91 -6.89 -18.32
CA GLN A 97 21.03 -6.83 -19.51
C GLN A 97 19.65 -7.42 -19.19
N VAL A 98 19.60 -8.59 -18.53
CA VAL A 98 18.33 -9.20 -18.08
C VAL A 98 17.61 -8.29 -17.09
N MET A 99 18.34 -7.68 -16.18
CA MET A 99 17.79 -6.68 -15.26
C MET A 99 17.17 -5.50 -16.01
N ALA A 100 17.91 -4.90 -16.95
CA ALA A 100 17.44 -3.74 -17.71
C ALA A 100 16.17 -4.08 -18.53
N GLU A 101 16.11 -5.26 -19.13
CA GLU A 101 14.91 -5.74 -19.86
C GLU A 101 13.73 -5.95 -18.91
N ALA A 102 13.94 -6.54 -17.72
CA ALA A 102 12.91 -6.70 -16.72
C ALA A 102 12.38 -5.32 -16.22
N HIS A 103 13.26 -4.34 -15.98
CA HIS A 103 12.86 -2.98 -15.63
C HIS A 103 12.03 -2.34 -16.74
N ARG A 104 12.42 -2.48 -18.00
CA ARG A 104 11.69 -1.97 -19.15
C ARG A 104 10.28 -2.57 -19.24
N ARG A 105 10.15 -3.90 -19.13
CA ARG A 105 8.86 -4.61 -19.22
C ARG A 105 7.97 -4.40 -17.99
N SER A 106 8.56 -4.18 -16.83
CA SER A 106 7.80 -3.85 -15.62
C SER A 106 7.13 -2.47 -15.68
N GLY A 107 7.62 -1.58 -16.53
CA GLY A 107 7.14 -0.19 -16.60
C GLY A 107 7.36 0.59 -15.32
N THR A 108 8.30 0.16 -14.47
CA THR A 108 8.58 0.85 -13.19
C THR A 108 9.18 2.23 -13.41
N ASP A 109 8.81 3.17 -12.52
CA ASP A 109 9.42 4.50 -12.44
C ASP A 109 10.43 4.61 -11.28
N MET A 110 10.57 3.55 -10.47
CA MET A 110 11.47 3.54 -9.32
C MET A 110 12.11 2.16 -9.14
N VAL A 111 13.43 2.13 -8.96
CA VAL A 111 14.15 0.90 -8.65
C VAL A 111 14.96 1.05 -7.38
N THR A 112 15.03 -0.02 -6.57
CA THR A 112 15.89 -0.06 -5.40
C THR A 112 17.28 -0.54 -5.76
N VAL A 113 18.30 0.11 -5.17
CA VAL A 113 19.69 -0.25 -5.34
C VAL A 113 20.34 -0.37 -3.96
N ALA A 114 20.92 -1.53 -3.66
CA ALA A 114 21.65 -1.72 -2.41
C ALA A 114 22.97 -0.93 -2.46
N VAL A 115 23.13 0.06 -1.59
CA VAL A 115 24.32 0.93 -1.56
C VAL A 115 25.61 0.12 -1.46
N ARG A 116 25.62 -0.95 -0.65
CA ARG A 116 26.77 -1.84 -0.47
C ARG A 116 27.20 -2.61 -1.72
N ARG A 117 26.36 -2.68 -2.77
CA ARG A 117 26.64 -3.39 -4.01
C ARG A 117 27.13 -2.48 -5.14
N ILE A 118 27.21 -1.19 -4.89
CA ILE A 118 27.65 -0.25 -5.90
C ILE A 118 29.16 -0.17 -5.87
N ASP A 119 29.78 -0.56 -6.97
CA ASP A 119 31.19 -0.27 -7.22
C ASP A 119 31.31 1.07 -7.93
N LEU A 120 31.65 2.13 -7.18
CA LEU A 120 31.87 3.47 -7.71
C LEU A 120 33.14 3.58 -8.58
N LYS A 121 34.00 2.56 -8.56
CA LYS A 121 35.24 2.49 -9.35
C LYS A 121 35.11 1.62 -10.59
N ALA A 122 33.94 0.99 -10.78
CA ALA A 122 33.71 0.16 -11.96
C ALA A 122 33.92 0.98 -13.25
N PRO A 123 34.59 0.42 -14.26
CA PRO A 123 34.71 1.06 -15.57
C PRO A 123 33.32 1.37 -16.15
N LYS A 124 33.25 2.41 -16.99
CA LYS A 124 31.99 2.76 -17.67
C LYS A 124 31.50 1.58 -18.51
N GLY A 125 30.23 1.22 -18.35
CA GLY A 125 29.59 0.07 -18.98
C GLY A 125 29.62 -1.23 -18.18
N GLU A 126 30.31 -1.23 -17.02
CA GLU A 126 30.39 -2.38 -16.11
C GLU A 126 29.59 -2.19 -14.81
N SER A 127 29.30 -0.94 -14.46
CA SER A 127 28.49 -0.64 -13.29
C SER A 127 27.03 -1.03 -13.51
N LEU A 128 26.40 -1.60 -12.49
CA LEU A 128 24.95 -1.78 -12.42
C LEU A 128 24.17 -0.51 -12.81
N LEU A 129 24.70 0.66 -12.42
CA LEU A 129 24.06 1.95 -12.65
C LEU A 129 24.00 2.34 -14.12
N ASP A 130 24.92 1.82 -14.95
CA ASP A 130 24.98 2.08 -16.39
C ASP A 130 23.80 1.42 -17.15
N TYR A 131 23.15 0.43 -16.52
CA TYR A 131 22.02 -0.31 -17.07
C TYR A 131 20.65 0.18 -16.55
N ILE A 132 20.63 1.24 -15.76
CA ILE A 132 19.41 1.88 -15.29
C ILE A 132 19.16 3.15 -16.11
N ASP A 133 18.01 3.24 -16.77
CA ASP A 133 17.54 4.44 -17.47
C ASP A 133 17.21 5.55 -16.45
N ARG A 134 18.21 6.32 -16.07
CA ARG A 134 18.11 7.36 -15.04
C ARG A 134 17.28 8.60 -15.47
N GLU A 135 16.94 8.71 -16.72
CA GLU A 135 16.04 9.77 -17.19
C GLU A 135 14.58 9.45 -16.86
N ARG A 136 14.24 8.15 -16.86
CA ARG A 136 12.90 7.64 -16.59
C ARG A 136 12.73 7.06 -15.21
N ILE A 137 13.76 6.41 -14.68
CA ILE A 137 13.70 5.57 -13.48
C ILE A 137 14.46 6.27 -12.34
N MET A 138 13.73 6.56 -11.27
CA MET A 138 14.33 7.07 -10.03
C MET A 138 15.05 5.95 -9.30
N ILE A 139 16.26 6.20 -8.84
CA ILE A 139 16.98 5.31 -7.93
C ILE A 139 16.54 5.58 -6.50
N LEU A 140 16.12 4.52 -5.81
CA LEU A 140 15.86 4.48 -4.38
C LEU A 140 16.95 3.64 -3.71
N PRO A 141 18.02 4.25 -3.17
CA PRO A 141 19.04 3.52 -2.43
C PRO A 141 18.43 2.80 -1.24
N ASN A 142 18.93 1.59 -0.92
CA ASN A 142 18.53 0.89 0.29
C ASN A 142 19.72 0.56 1.19
N THR A 143 19.41 0.36 2.48
CA THR A 143 20.39 0.00 3.52
C THR A 143 20.40 -1.51 3.80
N ALA A 144 20.18 -2.32 2.76
CA ALA A 144 20.16 -3.78 2.88
C ALA A 144 21.38 -4.32 3.61
N ALA A 145 21.16 -5.35 4.45
CA ALA A 145 22.18 -5.96 5.32
C ALA A 145 22.79 -5.01 6.35
N CYS A 146 22.04 -4.03 6.84
CA CYS A 146 22.35 -3.28 8.06
C CYS A 146 21.57 -3.86 9.23
N TYR A 147 22.27 -4.12 10.34
CA TYR A 147 21.73 -4.80 11.52
C TYR A 147 21.65 -3.90 12.76
N ASN A 148 22.00 -2.63 12.62
CA ASN A 148 21.95 -1.61 13.67
C ASN A 148 21.72 -0.22 13.07
N VAL A 149 21.39 0.73 13.94
CA VAL A 149 21.10 2.13 13.58
C VAL A 149 22.30 2.80 12.90
N GLU A 150 23.49 2.64 13.48
CA GLU A 150 24.71 3.32 13.00
C GLU A 150 25.06 2.90 11.58
N ASP A 151 25.02 1.62 11.29
CA ASP A 151 25.31 1.07 9.96
C ASP A 151 24.28 1.52 8.93
N ALA A 152 22.99 1.52 9.28
CA ALA A 152 21.91 1.95 8.40
C ALA A 152 22.03 3.45 8.06
N VAL A 153 22.24 4.29 9.07
CA VAL A 153 22.43 5.73 8.89
C VAL A 153 23.70 6.03 8.07
N ARG A 154 24.82 5.39 8.40
CA ARG A 154 26.07 5.53 7.64
C ARG A 154 25.88 5.11 6.19
N THR A 155 25.22 3.98 5.93
CA THR A 155 24.99 3.48 4.58
C THR A 155 24.09 4.43 3.76
N ALA A 156 23.03 4.98 4.37
CA ALA A 156 22.18 5.97 3.71
C ALA A 156 22.98 7.23 3.34
N ARG A 157 23.78 7.76 4.25
CA ARG A 157 24.66 8.93 4.01
C ARG A 157 25.66 8.67 2.88
N LEU A 158 26.29 7.48 2.87
CA LEU A 158 27.20 7.09 1.79
C LEU A 158 26.48 7.04 0.43
N GLY A 159 25.24 6.54 0.38
CA GLY A 159 24.45 6.56 -0.85
C GLY A 159 24.18 7.96 -1.39
N ARG A 160 23.89 8.91 -0.50
CA ARG A 160 23.71 10.33 -0.88
C ARG A 160 25.02 10.96 -1.35
N GLU A 161 26.11 10.77 -0.63
CA GLU A 161 27.43 11.30 -1.01
C GLU A 161 27.93 10.69 -2.34
N ALA A 162 27.54 9.46 -2.64
CA ALA A 162 27.80 8.83 -3.94
C ALA A 162 26.91 9.39 -5.09
N GLY A 163 26.08 10.39 -4.82
CA GLY A 163 25.24 11.03 -5.84
C GLY A 163 24.04 10.19 -6.30
N LEU A 164 23.59 9.22 -5.50
CA LEU A 164 22.46 8.37 -5.86
C LEU A 164 21.14 9.09 -5.65
N SER A 165 20.82 9.46 -4.40
CA SER A 165 19.58 10.14 -4.02
C SER A 165 19.62 10.58 -2.55
N ASN A 166 18.79 11.55 -2.18
CA ASN A 166 18.43 11.85 -0.79
C ASN A 166 17.19 11.07 -0.32
N TRP A 167 16.67 10.16 -1.13
CA TRP A 167 15.67 9.18 -0.73
C TRP A 167 16.35 7.91 -0.26
N VAL A 168 15.73 7.18 0.66
CA VAL A 168 16.27 5.91 1.13
C VAL A 168 15.14 4.93 1.48
N LYS A 169 15.22 3.71 0.96
CA LYS A 169 14.52 2.57 1.53
C LYS A 169 15.34 2.11 2.73
N LEU A 170 14.83 2.42 3.92
CA LEU A 170 15.54 2.14 5.16
C LEU A 170 15.23 0.73 5.65
N GLU A 171 16.26 -0.06 5.80
CA GLU A 171 16.21 -1.41 6.37
C GLU A 171 17.15 -1.45 7.58
N VAL A 172 16.64 -1.88 8.75
CA VAL A 172 17.42 -2.29 9.92
C VAL A 172 16.93 -3.69 10.27
N ILE A 173 17.77 -4.68 10.05
CA ILE A 173 17.42 -6.09 10.16
C ILE A 173 17.67 -6.57 11.59
N GLY A 174 16.67 -7.21 12.20
CA GLY A 174 16.79 -7.75 13.57
C GLY A 174 17.22 -9.20 13.62
N ASP A 175 16.99 -9.97 12.54
CA ASP A 175 17.37 -11.39 12.49
C ASP A 175 17.82 -11.79 11.09
N GLU A 176 19.00 -12.44 11.00
CA GLU A 176 19.64 -12.79 9.73
C GLU A 176 18.90 -13.89 8.94
N ARG A 177 18.15 -14.75 9.60
CA ARG A 177 17.49 -15.89 8.96
C ARG A 177 16.14 -15.51 8.38
N THR A 178 15.40 -14.66 9.10
CA THR A 178 14.06 -14.22 8.69
C THR A 178 14.08 -12.92 7.91
N LEU A 179 15.14 -12.12 8.07
CA LEU A 179 15.26 -10.75 7.57
C LEU A 179 14.12 -9.85 8.07
N PHE A 180 13.56 -10.16 9.23
CA PHE A 180 12.58 -9.29 9.87
C PHE A 180 13.24 -8.02 10.39
N PRO A 181 12.53 -6.88 10.32
CA PRO A 181 13.05 -5.60 10.77
C PRO A 181 13.14 -5.54 12.30
N ASP A 182 14.24 -4.94 12.82
CA ASP A 182 14.26 -4.40 14.17
C ASP A 182 13.49 -3.08 14.18
N THR A 183 12.25 -3.13 14.63
CA THR A 183 11.36 -1.98 14.57
C THR A 183 11.75 -0.85 15.51
N ALA A 184 12.41 -1.14 16.63
CA ALA A 184 12.89 -0.11 17.56
C ALA A 184 14.07 0.67 16.93
N ALA A 185 15.06 -0.04 16.44
CA ALA A 185 16.20 0.54 15.73
C ALA A 185 15.76 1.26 14.43
N LEU A 186 14.76 0.72 13.72
CA LEU A 186 14.20 1.33 12.51
C LEU A 186 13.57 2.71 12.79
N ILE A 187 12.79 2.84 13.88
CA ILE A 187 12.20 4.13 14.29
C ILE A 187 13.29 5.14 14.66
N GLU A 188 14.32 4.72 15.36
CA GLU A 188 15.45 5.58 15.71
C GLU A 188 16.22 6.06 14.47
N ALA A 189 16.59 5.14 13.58
CA ALA A 189 17.27 5.47 12.33
C ALA A 189 16.40 6.38 11.42
N THR A 190 15.09 6.18 11.39
CA THR A 190 14.15 7.05 10.66
C THR A 190 14.22 8.49 11.17
N LYS A 191 14.16 8.71 12.50
CA LYS A 191 14.25 10.06 13.10
C LYS A 191 15.56 10.76 12.73
N ILE A 192 16.67 10.03 12.78
CA ILE A 192 18.00 10.58 12.44
C ILE A 192 18.04 10.99 10.97
N LEU A 193 17.62 10.11 10.07
CA LEU A 193 17.69 10.38 8.62
C LEU A 193 16.72 11.45 8.16
N VAL A 194 15.52 11.52 8.74
CA VAL A 194 14.54 12.61 8.47
C VAL A 194 15.14 13.95 8.91
N LYS A 195 15.77 14.02 10.08
CA LYS A 195 16.48 15.23 10.55
C LYS A 195 17.63 15.61 9.61
N ASP A 196 18.29 14.66 9.00
CA ASP A 196 19.36 14.87 8.01
C ASP A 196 18.83 15.27 6.62
N GLY A 197 17.51 15.41 6.46
CA GLY A 197 16.86 15.81 5.20
C GLY A 197 16.64 14.68 4.20
N PHE A 198 16.65 13.42 4.65
CA PHE A 198 16.29 12.29 3.79
C PHE A 198 14.77 12.15 3.69
N VAL A 199 14.31 11.69 2.53
CA VAL A 199 12.98 11.11 2.32
C VAL A 199 13.08 9.62 2.64
N VAL A 200 12.50 9.21 3.79
CA VAL A 200 12.68 7.86 4.35
C VAL A 200 11.46 7.00 4.06
N LEU A 201 11.68 5.84 3.45
CA LEU A 201 10.70 4.79 3.20
C LEU A 201 11.13 3.55 4.00
N PRO A 202 10.64 3.35 5.23
CA PRO A 202 11.08 2.26 6.09
C PRO A 202 10.42 0.92 5.74
N TYR A 203 11.24 -0.12 5.57
CA TYR A 203 10.81 -1.51 5.54
C TYR A 203 10.46 -1.97 6.96
N THR A 204 9.22 -2.39 7.17
CA THR A 204 8.69 -2.73 8.49
C THR A 204 7.81 -3.99 8.47
N ASN A 205 7.33 -4.39 9.64
CA ASN A 205 6.28 -5.39 9.78
C ASN A 205 4.89 -4.77 9.55
N ASP A 206 3.86 -5.62 9.66
CA ASP A 206 2.44 -5.25 9.49
C ASP A 206 1.76 -4.78 10.79
N ASP A 207 2.55 -4.25 11.75
CA ASP A 207 2.07 -3.72 13.02
C ASP A 207 1.66 -2.24 12.88
N LEU A 208 0.38 -1.96 13.18
CA LEU A 208 -0.18 -0.60 13.10
C LEU A 208 0.51 0.39 14.05
N ILE A 209 0.90 -0.05 15.24
CA ILE A 209 1.51 0.84 16.24
C ILE A 209 2.93 1.22 15.80
N VAL A 210 3.67 0.27 15.25
CA VAL A 210 4.98 0.54 14.66
C VAL A 210 4.84 1.50 13.46
N ALA A 211 3.88 1.25 12.59
CA ALA A 211 3.61 2.11 11.43
C ALA A 211 3.32 3.57 11.84
N ARG A 212 2.47 3.79 12.84
CA ARG A 212 2.19 5.13 13.39
C ARG A 212 3.42 5.80 13.97
N ARG A 213 4.25 5.07 14.73
CA ARG A 213 5.51 5.60 15.26
C ARG A 213 6.50 5.98 14.16
N LEU A 214 6.51 5.26 13.04
CA LEU A 214 7.33 5.59 11.88
C LEU A 214 6.81 6.86 11.18
N ILE A 215 5.49 7.02 11.07
CA ILE A 215 4.87 8.27 10.56
C ILE A 215 5.21 9.45 11.46
N ASP A 216 5.08 9.30 12.77
CA ASP A 216 5.45 10.32 13.76
C ASP A 216 6.96 10.66 13.70
N ALA A 217 7.79 9.70 13.28
CA ALA A 217 9.22 9.90 13.03
C ALA A 217 9.52 10.62 11.70
N GLY A 218 8.50 10.87 10.85
CA GLY A 218 8.61 11.58 9.59
C GLY A 218 8.80 10.66 8.37
N ALA A 219 8.42 9.38 8.44
CA ALA A 219 8.45 8.49 7.29
C ALA A 219 7.55 9.00 6.16
N ALA A 220 8.04 8.94 4.92
CA ALA A 220 7.31 9.42 3.73
C ALA A 220 6.39 8.36 3.10
N ALA A 221 6.53 7.12 3.50
CA ALA A 221 5.66 5.99 3.18
C ALA A 221 5.81 4.92 4.27
N ILE A 222 4.90 3.96 4.35
CA ILE A 222 5.06 2.77 5.18
C ILE A 222 5.19 1.55 4.26
N MET A 223 6.21 0.72 4.52
CA MET A 223 6.51 -0.43 3.68
C MET A 223 6.42 -1.75 4.46
N PRO A 224 5.18 -2.22 4.79
CA PRO A 224 5.02 -3.48 5.51
C PRO A 224 5.37 -4.67 4.62
N LEU A 225 5.99 -5.69 5.20
CA LEU A 225 6.22 -6.96 4.54
C LEU A 225 4.89 -7.73 4.34
N GLY A 226 4.74 -8.39 3.21
CA GLY A 226 3.68 -9.40 2.99
C GLY A 226 4.07 -10.76 3.57
N ALA A 227 5.36 -11.11 3.45
CA ALA A 227 6.03 -12.28 3.99
C ALA A 227 7.54 -12.03 4.03
N PRO A 228 8.36 -12.90 4.65
CA PRO A 228 9.82 -12.72 4.69
C PRO A 228 10.45 -12.45 3.33
N ILE A 229 11.48 -11.61 3.30
CA ILE A 229 12.19 -11.23 2.06
C ILE A 229 12.61 -12.47 1.28
N GLY A 230 12.21 -12.56 0.01
CA GLY A 230 12.61 -13.64 -0.88
C GLY A 230 11.91 -14.98 -0.66
N SER A 231 10.92 -15.04 0.24
CA SER A 231 10.16 -16.27 0.54
C SER A 231 9.15 -16.66 -0.55
N GLY A 232 8.60 -15.68 -1.29
CA GLY A 232 7.56 -15.92 -2.29
C GLY A 232 6.24 -16.46 -1.73
N MET A 233 5.99 -16.25 -0.42
CA MET A 233 4.83 -16.81 0.27
C MET A 233 3.54 -15.99 0.10
N GLY A 234 3.60 -14.85 -0.59
CA GLY A 234 2.47 -13.95 -0.80
C GLY A 234 2.11 -13.14 0.46
N ILE A 235 0.87 -12.65 0.52
CA ILE A 235 0.39 -11.83 1.64
C ILE A 235 -0.12 -12.75 2.74
N GLN A 236 0.65 -12.91 3.81
CA GLN A 236 0.33 -13.84 4.90
C GLN A 236 -0.75 -13.29 5.84
N ASN A 237 -0.72 -12.00 6.13
CA ASN A 237 -1.67 -11.36 7.05
C ASN A 237 -2.54 -10.33 6.33
N ILE A 238 -3.54 -10.83 5.62
CA ILE A 238 -4.51 -10.00 4.89
C ILE A 238 -5.25 -9.03 5.82
N ALA A 239 -5.57 -9.46 7.04
CA ALA A 239 -6.30 -8.63 8.00
C ALA A 239 -5.47 -7.41 8.42
N SER A 240 -4.19 -7.60 8.76
CA SER A 240 -3.30 -6.49 9.16
C SER A 240 -3.10 -5.48 8.02
N ILE A 241 -2.87 -5.94 6.79
CA ILE A 241 -2.71 -5.03 5.63
C ILE A 241 -3.98 -4.18 5.42
N ARG A 242 -5.18 -4.78 5.60
CA ARG A 242 -6.45 -4.04 5.53
C ARG A 242 -6.56 -3.01 6.65
N ILE A 243 -6.23 -3.38 7.89
CA ILE A 243 -6.25 -2.48 9.05
C ILE A 243 -5.28 -1.31 8.82
N LEU A 244 -4.06 -1.60 8.34
CA LEU A 244 -3.09 -0.57 8.00
C LEU A 244 -3.68 0.40 6.96
N ARG A 245 -4.27 -0.11 5.87
CA ARG A 245 -4.85 0.73 4.82
C ARG A 245 -6.01 1.58 5.30
N GLU A 246 -6.84 1.04 6.18
CA GLU A 246 -8.01 1.75 6.73
C GLU A 246 -7.59 2.89 7.66
N LEU A 247 -6.58 2.67 8.49
CA LEU A 247 -6.18 3.57 9.57
C LEU A 247 -4.96 4.45 9.25
N ILE A 248 -4.28 4.23 8.13
CA ILE A 248 -3.16 5.05 7.65
C ILE A 248 -3.57 5.67 6.31
N THR A 249 -3.82 6.97 6.33
CA THR A 249 -4.23 7.75 5.16
C THR A 249 -3.25 8.88 4.83
N GLU A 250 -2.35 9.18 5.75
CA GLU A 250 -1.43 10.34 5.71
C GLU A 250 -0.27 10.12 4.75
N VAL A 251 0.15 8.85 4.59
CA VAL A 251 1.27 8.46 3.73
C VAL A 251 0.92 7.21 2.92
N PRO A 252 1.57 6.98 1.77
CA PRO A 252 1.36 5.77 1.00
C PRO A 252 1.73 4.49 1.77
N LEU A 253 0.93 3.44 1.56
CA LEU A 253 1.18 2.07 2.02
C LEU A 253 1.71 1.24 0.84
N ILE A 254 2.94 0.77 0.93
CA ILE A 254 3.62 0.01 -0.12
C ILE A 254 3.96 -1.37 0.42
N VAL A 255 3.32 -2.42 -0.07
CA VAL A 255 3.68 -3.78 0.34
C VAL A 255 5.05 -4.11 -0.20
N ASP A 256 5.96 -4.50 0.70
CA ASP A 256 7.36 -4.82 0.41
C ASP A 256 7.70 -6.24 0.86
N ALA A 257 8.32 -7.00 -0.01
CA ALA A 257 8.72 -8.39 0.22
C ALA A 257 7.56 -9.43 0.27
N GLY A 258 7.93 -10.67 0.12
CA GLY A 258 7.03 -11.82 0.19
C GLY A 258 6.25 -12.13 -1.08
N VAL A 259 6.06 -11.19 -1.99
CA VAL A 259 5.40 -11.42 -3.28
C VAL A 259 6.19 -12.45 -4.10
N GLY A 260 5.53 -13.53 -4.52
CA GLY A 260 6.13 -14.61 -5.29
C GLY A 260 5.63 -14.68 -6.73
N THR A 261 4.42 -14.21 -7.00
CA THR A 261 3.82 -14.24 -8.34
C THR A 261 2.80 -13.12 -8.55
N ALA A 262 2.27 -13.00 -9.76
CA ALA A 262 1.33 -11.95 -10.17
C ALA A 262 0.06 -11.89 -9.30
N SER A 263 -0.50 -13.04 -8.89
CA SER A 263 -1.67 -13.08 -8.01
C SER A 263 -1.42 -12.43 -6.65
N ASP A 264 -0.23 -12.58 -6.07
CA ASP A 264 0.11 -11.95 -4.80
C ASP A 264 0.16 -10.43 -4.90
N ALA A 265 0.72 -9.92 -6.00
CA ALA A 265 0.75 -8.49 -6.30
C ALA A 265 -0.68 -7.93 -6.50
N THR A 266 -1.54 -8.67 -7.19
CA THR A 266 -2.96 -8.32 -7.35
C THR A 266 -3.66 -8.25 -5.99
N ILE A 267 -3.47 -9.27 -5.14
CA ILE A 267 -4.06 -9.31 -3.79
C ILE A 267 -3.61 -8.10 -2.96
N ALA A 268 -2.30 -7.77 -2.96
CA ALA A 268 -1.80 -6.60 -2.25
C ALA A 268 -2.51 -5.30 -2.68
N MET A 269 -2.69 -5.12 -3.98
CA MET A 269 -3.37 -3.95 -4.55
C MET A 269 -4.88 -3.96 -4.28
N GLU A 270 -5.54 -5.13 -4.30
CA GLU A 270 -6.96 -5.28 -3.95
C GLU A 270 -7.24 -5.01 -2.46
N LEU A 271 -6.24 -5.21 -1.60
CA LEU A 271 -6.31 -4.85 -0.18
C LEU A 271 -6.17 -3.33 0.04
N GLY A 272 -5.85 -2.58 -1.00
CA GLY A 272 -5.76 -1.12 -1.00
C GLY A 272 -4.34 -0.58 -0.82
N ALA A 273 -3.30 -1.40 -0.96
CA ALA A 273 -1.94 -0.87 -1.05
C ALA A 273 -1.83 0.18 -2.17
N ASP A 274 -1.03 1.21 -1.95
CA ASP A 274 -0.80 2.27 -2.94
C ASP A 274 0.27 1.84 -3.96
N GLY A 275 1.13 0.90 -3.58
CA GLY A 275 2.15 0.31 -4.43
C GLY A 275 2.65 -1.03 -3.90
N VAL A 276 3.45 -1.70 -4.70
CA VAL A 276 4.12 -2.97 -4.33
C VAL A 276 5.58 -2.88 -4.72
N LEU A 277 6.47 -3.27 -3.82
CA LEU A 277 7.88 -3.44 -4.11
C LEU A 277 8.23 -4.93 -4.13
N MET A 278 8.94 -5.36 -5.16
CA MET A 278 9.43 -6.74 -5.29
C MET A 278 10.72 -6.81 -6.08
N ASN A 279 11.45 -7.86 -5.87
CA ASN A 279 12.65 -8.18 -6.66
C ASN A 279 12.75 -9.67 -6.97
N THR A 280 12.87 -10.52 -5.95
CA THR A 280 13.17 -11.95 -6.09
C THR A 280 12.15 -12.68 -6.96
N ALA A 281 10.86 -12.32 -6.88
CA ALA A 281 9.81 -12.91 -7.70
C ALA A 281 10.06 -12.71 -9.22
N ILE A 282 10.64 -11.57 -9.59
CA ILE A 282 10.99 -11.26 -10.97
C ILE A 282 12.36 -11.88 -11.33
N ALA A 283 13.39 -11.53 -10.56
CA ALA A 283 14.76 -11.94 -10.86
C ALA A 283 14.99 -13.46 -10.80
N GLY A 284 14.22 -14.17 -9.97
CA GLY A 284 14.29 -15.62 -9.80
C GLY A 284 13.34 -16.41 -10.72
N ALA A 285 12.54 -15.75 -11.53
CA ALA A 285 11.66 -16.42 -12.49
C ALA A 285 12.48 -17.04 -13.64
N THR A 286 11.94 -18.07 -14.27
CA THR A 286 12.56 -18.69 -15.47
C THR A 286 12.70 -17.69 -16.62
N ASP A 287 11.70 -16.80 -16.77
CA ASP A 287 11.75 -15.64 -17.69
C ASP A 287 11.47 -14.36 -16.85
N PRO A 288 12.53 -13.66 -16.40
CA PRO A 288 12.37 -12.42 -15.63
C PRO A 288 11.63 -11.31 -16.38
N GLY A 289 11.79 -11.23 -17.69
CA GLY A 289 11.10 -10.25 -18.53
C GLY A 289 9.60 -10.49 -18.59
N ALA A 290 9.17 -11.71 -18.83
CA ALA A 290 7.76 -12.08 -18.83
C ALA A 290 7.13 -11.91 -17.43
N MET A 291 7.85 -12.29 -16.37
CA MET A 291 7.36 -12.08 -15.00
C MET A 291 7.24 -10.60 -14.67
N ALA A 292 8.17 -9.76 -15.06
CA ALA A 292 8.11 -8.31 -14.87
C ALA A 292 6.86 -7.68 -15.50
N GLU A 293 6.53 -8.11 -16.74
CA GLU A 293 5.32 -7.69 -17.43
C GLU A 293 4.06 -8.20 -16.75
N ALA A 294 4.04 -9.47 -16.31
CA ALA A 294 2.94 -10.04 -15.53
C ALA A 294 2.69 -9.27 -14.25
N MET A 295 3.75 -8.86 -13.53
CA MET A 295 3.63 -8.04 -12.32
C MET A 295 3.08 -6.64 -12.60
N ASN A 296 3.46 -6.01 -13.71
CA ASN A 296 2.87 -4.74 -14.13
C ASN A 296 1.35 -4.87 -14.33
N HIS A 297 0.92 -5.89 -15.08
CA HIS A 297 -0.51 -6.15 -15.28
C HIS A 297 -1.23 -6.45 -13.96
N ALA A 298 -0.62 -7.23 -13.07
CA ALA A 298 -1.17 -7.60 -11.78
C ALA A 298 -1.43 -6.38 -10.87
N VAL A 299 -0.43 -5.49 -10.76
CA VAL A 299 -0.54 -4.26 -9.96
C VAL A 299 -1.64 -3.35 -10.53
N ARG A 300 -1.72 -3.20 -11.84
CA ARG A 300 -2.77 -2.42 -12.50
C ARG A 300 -4.16 -3.04 -12.31
N ALA A 301 -4.29 -4.36 -12.51
CA ALA A 301 -5.55 -5.07 -12.35
C ALA A 301 -6.07 -4.99 -10.91
N GLY A 302 -5.19 -5.23 -9.91
CA GLY A 302 -5.55 -5.15 -8.51
C GLY A 302 -5.97 -3.72 -8.10
N ARG A 303 -5.26 -2.69 -8.61
CA ARG A 303 -5.65 -1.29 -8.35
C ARG A 303 -7.00 -0.95 -8.96
N LEU A 304 -7.26 -1.34 -10.20
CA LEU A 304 -8.55 -1.14 -10.85
C LEU A 304 -9.67 -1.88 -10.10
N ALA A 305 -9.43 -3.12 -9.66
CA ALA A 305 -10.40 -3.87 -8.87
C ALA A 305 -10.69 -3.20 -7.52
N TYR A 306 -9.65 -2.67 -6.85
CA TYR A 306 -9.81 -1.90 -5.61
C TYR A 306 -10.63 -0.64 -5.82
N THR A 307 -10.33 0.16 -6.84
CA THR A 307 -11.06 1.42 -7.14
C THR A 307 -12.47 1.19 -7.65
N ALA A 308 -12.69 0.13 -8.44
CA ALA A 308 -14.04 -0.25 -8.90
C ALA A 308 -14.93 -0.78 -7.77
N GLY A 309 -14.32 -1.31 -6.69
CA GLY A 309 -15.06 -1.93 -5.60
C GLY A 309 -15.57 -3.33 -5.97
N ARG A 310 -15.37 -4.26 -5.05
CA ARG A 310 -15.87 -5.62 -5.25
C ARG A 310 -17.32 -5.79 -4.79
N ILE A 311 -18.03 -6.74 -5.35
CA ILE A 311 -19.34 -7.16 -4.85
C ILE A 311 -19.23 -7.73 -3.43
N GLN A 312 -20.28 -7.61 -2.65
CA GLN A 312 -20.38 -8.19 -1.31
C GLN A 312 -20.22 -9.71 -1.36
N ARG A 313 -19.39 -10.26 -0.46
CA ARG A 313 -19.32 -11.71 -0.25
C ARG A 313 -20.60 -12.20 0.41
N LYS A 314 -21.20 -13.23 -0.15
CA LYS A 314 -22.41 -13.87 0.37
C LYS A 314 -22.13 -15.35 0.61
N LEU A 315 -22.75 -15.91 1.65
CA LEU A 315 -22.64 -17.33 1.93
C LEU A 315 -23.45 -18.17 0.94
N TYR A 316 -24.60 -17.63 0.50
CA TYR A 316 -25.51 -18.31 -0.42
C TYR A 316 -25.48 -17.69 -1.80
N ALA A 317 -25.80 -18.52 -2.80
CA ALA A 317 -25.88 -18.07 -4.19
C ALA A 317 -26.98 -17.01 -4.39
N THR A 318 -26.72 -16.11 -5.30
CA THR A 318 -27.72 -15.18 -5.85
C THR A 318 -27.75 -15.40 -7.36
N ALA A 319 -28.92 -15.66 -7.92
CA ALA A 319 -29.06 -15.86 -9.37
C ALA A 319 -28.55 -14.63 -10.12
N SER A 320 -27.74 -14.84 -11.16
CA SER A 320 -27.22 -13.77 -12.03
C SER A 320 -28.23 -13.29 -13.07
N SER A 321 -29.25 -14.11 -13.35
CA SER A 321 -30.35 -13.75 -14.23
C SER A 321 -31.68 -13.70 -13.43
N PRO A 322 -32.61 -12.81 -13.75
CA PRO A 322 -33.92 -12.79 -13.11
C PRO A 322 -34.59 -14.18 -13.24
N ILE A 323 -35.10 -14.70 -12.10
CA ILE A 323 -35.84 -15.98 -12.08
C ILE A 323 -37.21 -15.80 -12.72
N GLU A 324 -37.77 -14.59 -12.66
CA GLU A 324 -39.00 -14.19 -13.33
C GLU A 324 -38.70 -13.63 -14.71
N GLY A 325 -38.52 -14.50 -15.68
CA GLY A 325 -38.34 -14.17 -17.09
C GLY A 325 -39.64 -14.38 -17.83
N LYS A 326 -40.14 -13.35 -18.51
CA LYS A 326 -41.04 -13.56 -19.62
C LYS A 326 -40.21 -14.20 -20.74
N ILE A 327 -40.60 -15.42 -21.15
CA ILE A 327 -40.24 -15.99 -22.44
C ILE A 327 -41.09 -15.32 -23.50
#